data_8ed765e17221cab1a9d90dd68ef01aca
#
_entry.id   8ed765e17221cab1a9d90dd68ef01aca
#
_cell.length_a   1.000
_cell.length_b   1.000
_cell.length_c   1.000
_cell.angle_alpha   90.00
_cell.angle_beta   90.00
_cell.angle_gamma   90.00
#
_symmetry.space_group_name_H-M   'P 1'
#
loop_
_entity.id
_entity.type
_entity.pdbx_description
1 polymer ?
#
loop_
_entity_poly.entity_id
_entity_poly.type
_entity_poly.pdbx_seq_one_letter_code
_entity_poly.pdbx_strand_id
1 'polypeptide(L)'
;QVMFFKDISEDLKNALVAKSNVFVMPSIIHKKSVEGFGIAYVEAAQYGVASLGGKDGGASDAIQHDKTGLICDGNNLEDIYSSLNSMIENKKYMELGKNAKEYSSKFNWSNTVEEYKKIL
;
A
#
# COMPACT_ATOMS: atom_id res chain seq x y z
N GLN A 1 -18.53 -6.10 10.20
CA GLN A 1 -18.96 -4.72 10.47
C GLN A 1 -18.16 -3.74 9.62
N VAL A 2 -18.83 -2.77 9.00
CA VAL A 2 -18.20 -1.70 8.21
C VAL A 2 -18.39 -0.39 8.97
N MET A 3 -17.32 0.40 9.09
CA MET A 3 -17.35 1.74 9.66
C MET A 3 -16.83 2.75 8.65
N PHE A 4 -17.51 3.91 8.55
CA PHE A 4 -17.09 5.00 7.68
C PHE A 4 -16.52 6.15 8.52
N PHE A 5 -15.36 6.65 8.09
CA PHE A 5 -14.72 7.81 8.69
C PHE A 5 -14.58 8.91 7.64
N LYS A 6 -14.92 10.15 8.02
CA LYS A 6 -14.80 11.32 7.17
C LYS A 6 -14.25 12.48 7.99
N ASP A 7 -13.41 13.29 7.37
CA ASP A 7 -12.83 14.50 7.98
C ASP A 7 -12.14 14.24 9.33
N ILE A 8 -11.47 13.09 9.45
CA ILE A 8 -10.73 12.70 10.64
C ILE A 8 -9.35 13.38 10.70
N SER A 9 -8.80 13.49 11.91
CA SER A 9 -7.45 14.02 12.10
C SER A 9 -6.40 13.08 11.52
N GLU A 10 -5.23 13.64 11.19
CA GLU A 10 -4.07 12.86 10.75
C GLU A 10 -3.66 11.80 11.78
N ASP A 11 -3.68 12.16 13.07
CA ASP A 11 -3.33 11.23 14.14
C ASP A 11 -4.29 10.05 14.22
N LEU A 12 -5.60 10.29 14.07
CA LEU A 12 -6.59 9.21 14.04
C LEU A 12 -6.42 8.33 12.80
N LYS A 13 -6.20 8.92 11.63
CA LYS A 13 -5.91 8.17 10.39
C LYS A 13 -4.71 7.24 10.60
N ASN A 14 -3.61 7.77 11.11
CA ASN A 14 -2.39 7.00 11.35
C ASN A 14 -2.61 5.89 12.37
N ALA A 15 -3.36 6.14 13.44
CA ALA A 15 -3.71 5.12 14.42
C ALA A 15 -4.55 3.99 13.83
N LEU A 16 -5.53 4.31 12.98
CA LEU A 16 -6.36 3.33 12.29
C LEU A 16 -5.52 2.47 11.34
N VAL A 17 -4.65 3.08 10.55
CA VAL A 17 -3.73 2.35 9.66
C VAL A 17 -2.82 1.45 10.47
N ALA A 18 -2.17 1.95 11.51
CA ALA A 18 -1.24 1.19 12.34
C ALA A 18 -1.88 -0.03 13.02
N LYS A 19 -3.19 0.00 13.26
CA LYS A 19 -3.95 -1.12 13.84
C LYS A 19 -4.59 -2.04 12.81
N SER A 20 -4.47 -1.70 11.52
CA SER A 20 -5.04 -2.52 10.44
C SER A 20 -4.19 -3.75 10.15
N ASN A 21 -4.82 -4.80 9.66
CA ASN A 21 -4.13 -6.01 9.21
C ASN A 21 -3.71 -5.88 7.74
N VAL A 22 -4.54 -5.24 6.93
CA VAL A 22 -4.30 -5.03 5.50
C VAL A 22 -4.80 -3.63 5.13
N PHE A 23 -4.05 -2.93 4.30
CA PHE A 23 -4.46 -1.69 3.65
C PHE A 23 -4.93 -2.01 2.23
N VAL A 24 -6.16 -1.62 1.87
CA VAL A 24 -6.76 -1.98 0.59
C VAL A 24 -7.14 -0.73 -0.20
N MET A 25 -6.47 -0.52 -1.33
CA MET A 25 -6.75 0.58 -2.24
C MET A 25 -6.50 0.13 -3.70
N PRO A 26 -7.41 -0.70 -4.27
CA PRO A 26 -7.25 -1.24 -5.62
C PRO A 26 -7.61 -0.18 -6.67
N SER A 27 -6.77 0.84 -6.77
CA SER A 27 -6.98 2.00 -7.65
C SER A 27 -7.07 1.59 -9.12
N ILE A 28 -7.90 2.32 -9.86
CA ILE A 28 -8.08 2.17 -11.30
C ILE A 28 -7.82 3.51 -12.00
N ILE A 29 -7.54 3.46 -13.29
CA ILE A 29 -7.54 4.66 -14.13
C ILE A 29 -9.00 5.03 -14.41
N HIS A 30 -9.40 6.24 -14.02
CA HIS A 30 -10.71 6.79 -14.34
C HIS A 30 -10.55 8.12 -15.07
N LYS A 31 -10.93 8.14 -16.37
CA LYS A 31 -10.73 9.29 -17.25
C LYS A 31 -9.24 9.70 -17.30
N LYS A 32 -8.91 10.87 -16.73
CA LYS A 32 -7.52 11.37 -16.64
C LYS A 32 -6.93 11.22 -15.24
N SER A 33 -7.67 10.61 -14.30
CA SER A 33 -7.20 10.39 -12.93
C SER A 33 -6.51 9.04 -12.83
N VAL A 34 -5.27 9.06 -12.34
CA VAL A 34 -4.45 7.87 -12.13
C VAL A 34 -3.70 8.03 -10.80
N GLU A 35 -3.54 6.92 -10.07
CA GLU A 35 -2.65 6.89 -8.91
C GLU A 35 -1.21 7.14 -9.39
N GLY A 36 -0.56 8.14 -8.82
CA GLY A 36 0.84 8.46 -9.14
C GLY A 36 1.80 7.42 -8.58
N PHE A 37 2.44 7.75 -7.46
CA PHE A 37 3.36 6.82 -6.77
C PHE A 37 2.66 5.96 -5.71
N GLY A 38 1.55 6.44 -5.15
CA GLY A 38 0.84 5.74 -4.10
C GLY A 38 1.46 5.92 -2.70
N ILE A 39 1.62 7.16 -2.27
CA ILE A 39 2.19 7.51 -0.95
C ILE A 39 1.46 6.79 0.18
N ALA A 40 0.16 6.57 0.06
CA ALA A 40 -0.63 5.87 1.08
C ALA A 40 -0.16 4.43 1.32
N TYR A 41 0.33 3.74 0.28
CA TYR A 41 0.93 2.40 0.44
C TYR A 41 2.23 2.45 1.24
N VAL A 42 3.05 3.48 1.00
CA VAL A 42 4.30 3.67 1.76
C VAL A 42 3.99 4.03 3.22
N GLU A 43 3.00 4.87 3.47
CA GLU A 43 2.54 5.18 4.82
C GLU A 43 2.08 3.92 5.57
N ALA A 44 1.27 3.08 4.93
CA ALA A 44 0.84 1.80 5.52
C ALA A 44 2.04 0.88 5.80
N ALA A 45 2.97 0.80 4.86
CA ALA A 45 4.18 -0.01 4.99
C ALA A 45 5.06 0.41 6.17
N GLN A 46 5.15 1.70 6.48
CA GLN A 46 5.90 2.21 7.64
C GLN A 46 5.38 1.66 8.96
N TYR A 47 4.09 1.33 9.04
CA TYR A 47 3.48 0.68 10.20
C TYR A 47 3.53 -0.85 10.14
N GLY A 48 4.16 -1.42 9.13
CA GLY A 48 4.20 -2.88 8.94
C GLY A 48 2.89 -3.47 8.43
N VAL A 49 2.08 -2.66 7.73
CA VAL A 49 0.79 -3.06 7.17
C VAL A 49 0.96 -3.37 5.69
N ALA A 50 0.66 -4.60 5.31
CA ALA A 50 0.69 -5.01 3.91
C ALA A 50 -0.45 -4.37 3.11
N SER A 51 -0.19 -4.04 1.86
CA SER A 51 -1.18 -3.39 1.00
C SER A 51 -1.64 -4.29 -0.14
N LEU A 52 -2.92 -4.13 -0.50
CA LEU A 52 -3.48 -4.60 -1.77
C LEU A 52 -3.71 -3.38 -2.67
N GLY A 53 -2.92 -3.25 -3.72
CA GLY A 53 -2.99 -2.14 -4.67
C GLY A 53 -3.55 -2.56 -6.04
N GLY A 54 -3.98 -1.57 -6.84
CA GLY A 54 -4.40 -1.80 -8.22
C GLY A 54 -3.22 -1.82 -9.19
N LYS A 55 -3.33 -2.59 -10.27
CA LYS A 55 -2.29 -2.70 -11.31
C LYS A 55 -2.13 -1.42 -12.14
N ASP A 56 -3.15 -0.57 -12.16
CA ASP A 56 -3.14 0.67 -12.93
C ASP A 56 -2.49 1.79 -12.11
N GLY A 57 -1.54 2.51 -12.69
CA GLY A 57 -0.82 3.59 -12.04
C GLY A 57 0.44 3.14 -11.28
N GLY A 58 0.84 3.92 -10.29
CA GLY A 58 2.14 3.79 -9.63
C GLY A 58 2.20 2.84 -8.42
N ALA A 59 1.16 2.06 -8.15
CA ALA A 59 1.16 1.16 -7.00
C ALA A 59 2.33 0.14 -7.02
N SER A 60 2.74 -0.31 -8.21
CA SER A 60 3.87 -1.23 -8.39
C SER A 60 5.23 -0.63 -8.01
N ASP A 61 5.33 0.68 -7.91
CA ASP A 61 6.55 1.35 -7.42
C ASP A 61 6.62 1.31 -5.89
N ALA A 62 5.48 1.32 -5.24
CA ALA A 62 5.35 1.29 -3.77
C ALA A 62 5.19 -0.13 -3.20
N ILE A 63 4.65 -1.07 -4.00
CA ILE A 63 4.36 -2.43 -3.59
C ILE A 63 5.13 -3.41 -4.48
N GLN A 64 5.97 -4.23 -3.88
CA GLN A 64 6.56 -5.40 -4.55
C GLN A 64 5.58 -6.57 -4.42
N HIS A 65 4.97 -6.96 -5.55
CA HIS A 65 3.99 -8.04 -5.58
C HIS A 65 4.55 -9.35 -4.98
N ASP A 66 3.75 -9.99 -4.14
CA ASP A 66 4.09 -11.21 -3.37
C ASP A 66 5.26 -11.07 -2.36
N LYS A 67 5.79 -9.87 -2.18
CA LYS A 67 6.86 -9.61 -1.21
C LYS A 67 6.45 -8.64 -0.11
N THR A 68 5.88 -7.51 -0.50
CA THR A 68 5.47 -6.45 0.45
C THR A 68 3.97 -6.17 0.43
N GLY A 69 3.24 -6.85 -0.43
CA GLY A 69 1.81 -6.74 -0.62
C GLY A 69 1.39 -7.45 -1.89
N LEU A 70 0.18 -7.22 -2.34
CA LEU A 70 -0.33 -7.75 -3.61
C LEU A 70 -0.79 -6.62 -4.52
N ILE A 71 -0.68 -6.88 -5.83
CA ILE A 71 -1.24 -6.05 -6.89
C ILE A 71 -2.34 -6.86 -7.58
N CYS A 72 -3.50 -6.26 -7.77
CA CYS A 72 -4.66 -6.86 -8.42
C CYS A 72 -5.22 -5.97 -9.53
N ASP A 73 -6.11 -6.51 -10.33
CA ASP A 73 -6.92 -5.74 -11.26
C ASP A 73 -8.06 -5.06 -10.52
N GLY A 74 -7.95 -3.75 -10.29
CA GLY A 74 -8.97 -2.95 -9.59
C GLY A 74 -10.32 -2.88 -10.32
N ASN A 75 -10.38 -3.23 -11.60
CA ASN A 75 -11.62 -3.33 -12.39
C ASN A 75 -12.29 -4.71 -12.27
N ASN A 76 -11.65 -5.67 -11.63
CA ASN A 76 -12.13 -7.05 -11.51
C ASN A 76 -12.39 -7.40 -10.05
N LEU A 77 -13.67 -7.43 -9.68
CA LEU A 77 -14.08 -7.71 -8.29
C LEU A 77 -13.62 -9.10 -7.81
N GLU A 78 -13.63 -10.09 -8.69
CA GLU A 78 -13.17 -11.44 -8.38
C GLU A 78 -11.66 -11.47 -8.06
N ASP A 79 -10.87 -10.71 -8.82
CA ASP A 79 -9.43 -10.59 -8.58
C ASP A 79 -9.13 -9.85 -7.27
N ILE A 80 -9.87 -8.78 -6.97
CA ILE A 80 -9.78 -8.08 -5.68
C ILE A 80 -10.09 -9.04 -4.54
N TYR A 81 -11.18 -9.80 -4.65
CA TYR A 81 -11.62 -10.73 -3.61
C TYR A 81 -10.60 -11.84 -3.39
N SER A 82 -10.16 -12.51 -4.46
CA SER A 82 -9.21 -13.62 -4.35
C SER A 82 -7.85 -13.17 -3.82
N SER A 83 -7.39 -12.00 -4.25
CA SER A 83 -6.15 -11.40 -3.75
C SER A 83 -6.24 -11.08 -2.26
N LEU A 84 -7.33 -10.42 -1.83
CA LEU A 84 -7.55 -10.10 -0.43
C LEU A 84 -7.65 -11.37 0.42
N ASN A 85 -8.41 -12.36 -0.04
CA ASN A 85 -8.57 -13.63 0.65
C ASN A 85 -7.22 -14.35 0.83
N SER A 86 -6.37 -14.36 -0.20
CA SER A 86 -5.04 -14.97 -0.12
C SER A 86 -4.12 -14.27 0.90
N MET A 87 -4.28 -12.96 1.09
CA MET A 87 -3.54 -12.23 2.13
C MET A 87 -4.00 -12.59 3.54
N ILE A 88 -5.29 -12.87 3.71
CA ILE A 88 -5.90 -13.19 5.01
C ILE A 88 -5.63 -14.66 5.38
N GLU A 89 -5.67 -15.56 4.40
CA GLU A 89 -5.38 -16.97 4.61
C GLU A 89 -3.99 -17.17 5.23
N ASN A 90 -3.94 -18.04 6.24
CA ASN A 90 -2.71 -18.33 6.99
C ASN A 90 -1.98 -17.08 7.52
N LYS A 91 -2.69 -15.95 7.61
CA LYS A 91 -2.14 -14.65 8.06
C LYS A 91 -0.93 -14.19 7.24
N LYS A 92 -0.93 -14.45 5.92
CA LYS A 92 0.15 -14.04 5.01
C LYS A 92 0.44 -12.55 5.08
N TYR A 93 -0.56 -11.73 5.40
CA TYR A 93 -0.38 -10.29 5.59
C TYR A 93 0.69 -9.93 6.65
N MET A 94 0.95 -10.79 7.62
CA MET A 94 1.95 -10.52 8.66
C MET A 94 3.36 -10.53 8.08
N GLU A 95 3.69 -11.53 7.28
CA GLU A 95 4.98 -11.62 6.58
C GLU A 95 5.13 -10.49 5.56
N LEU A 96 4.12 -10.28 4.73
CA LEU A 96 4.11 -9.20 3.74
C LEU A 96 4.27 -7.84 4.40
N GLY A 97 3.60 -7.60 5.53
CA GLY A 97 3.69 -6.34 6.28
C GLY A 97 5.07 -6.10 6.89
N LYS A 98 5.70 -7.15 7.42
CA LYS A 98 7.08 -7.08 7.92
C LYS A 98 8.04 -6.67 6.79
N ASN A 99 7.94 -7.32 5.65
CA ASN A 99 8.76 -7.02 4.48
C ASN A 99 8.47 -5.60 3.95
N ALA A 100 7.20 -5.17 3.98
CA ALA A 100 6.80 -3.83 3.59
C ALA A 100 7.47 -2.77 4.46
N LYS A 101 7.53 -2.99 5.76
CA LYS A 101 8.19 -2.06 6.68
C LYS A 101 9.69 -1.90 6.37
N GLU A 102 10.38 -2.99 6.10
CA GLU A 102 11.78 -2.96 5.70
C GLU A 102 11.96 -2.24 4.36
N TYR A 103 11.10 -2.53 3.38
CA TYR A 103 11.13 -1.90 2.07
C TYR A 103 10.84 -0.40 2.13
N SER A 104 9.91 0.02 2.98
CA SER A 104 9.52 1.43 3.13
C SER A 104 10.66 2.33 3.63
N SER A 105 11.65 1.77 4.31
CA SER A 105 12.81 2.53 4.78
C SER A 105 13.63 3.16 3.65
N LYS A 106 13.48 2.67 2.41
CA LYS A 106 14.13 3.24 1.22
C LYS A 106 13.52 4.58 0.79
N PHE A 107 12.29 4.87 1.19
CA PHE A 107 11.54 6.07 0.80
C PHE A 107 11.64 7.19 1.86
N ASN A 108 12.78 7.35 2.49
CA ASN A 108 13.04 8.48 3.39
C ASN A 108 13.78 9.61 2.68
N TRP A 109 13.67 10.82 3.23
CA TRP A 109 14.31 12.01 2.65
C TRP A 109 15.82 11.88 2.50
N SER A 110 16.49 11.26 3.45
CA SER A 110 17.95 11.09 3.39
C SER A 110 18.36 10.27 2.17
N ASN A 111 17.69 9.15 1.92
CA ASN A 111 17.95 8.33 0.74
C ASN A 111 17.61 9.07 -0.56
N THR A 112 16.49 9.79 -0.57
CA THR A 112 16.10 10.59 -1.74
C THR A 112 17.15 11.65 -2.07
N VAL A 113 17.65 12.37 -1.08
CA VAL A 113 18.71 13.37 -1.26
C VAL A 113 19.99 12.75 -1.78
N GLU A 114 20.39 11.59 -1.26
CA GLU A 114 21.58 10.88 -1.75
C GLU A 114 21.44 10.44 -3.22
N GLU A 115 20.26 9.97 -3.63
CA GLU A 115 20.01 9.64 -5.03
C GLU A 115 20.09 10.89 -5.94
N TYR A 116 19.51 12.02 -5.50
CA TYR A 116 19.63 13.29 -6.24
C TYR A 116 21.07 13.74 -6.39
N LYS A 117 21.90 13.62 -5.37
CA LYS A 117 23.32 13.99 -5.44
C LYS A 117 24.09 13.20 -6.49
N LYS A 118 23.71 11.95 -6.75
CA LYS A 118 24.35 11.12 -7.78
C LYS A 118 24.05 11.60 -9.21
N ILE A 119 22.94 12.31 -9.40
CA ILE A 119 22.49 12.83 -10.70
C ILE A 119 23.11 14.22 -10.98
N LEU A 120 23.39 14.96 -9.94
CA LEU A 120 24.01 16.30 -10.02
C LEU A 120 25.52 16.19 -10.16
#